data_451124ff4956dd4702d2e91073f58181
#
_entry.id   451124ff4956dd4702d2e91073f58181
#
_cell.length_a   1.000
_cell.length_b   1.000
_cell.length_c   1.000
_cell.angle_alpha   90.00
_cell.angle_beta   90.00
_cell.angle_gamma   90.00
#
_symmetry.space_group_name_H-M   'P 1'
#
loop_
_entity.id
_entity.type
_entity.pdbx_description
1 polymer ?
#
loop_
_entity_poly.entity_id
_entity_poly.type
_entity_poly.pdbx_seq_one_letter_code
_entity_poly.pdbx_strand_id
1 'polypeptide(L)'
;MINITNECNMELMSRYKDNHFDLSIVDPPYGIGIDKAMNANKGKQGFKQYRETEWDNETPTQEYFNELFRTSKNQIIWGGNYFIDKIKKPSQCFLIWNKVQRDFTMSDAEIAWASFDKTIRCFDMSRGAAMGCNNRNGGKLHPTQK
;
A
#
# COMPACT_ATOMS: atom_id res chain seq x y z
N MET A 1 16.93 -12.35 -11.84
CA MET A 1 16.01 -13.46 -11.43
C MET A 1 14.87 -12.82 -10.65
N ILE A 2 13.63 -13.19 -10.91
CA ILE A 2 12.44 -12.71 -10.16
C ILE A 2 11.99 -13.85 -9.26
N ASN A 3 11.86 -13.58 -7.96
CA ASN A 3 11.33 -14.52 -6.97
C ASN A 3 9.97 -14.00 -6.47
N ILE A 4 8.97 -14.87 -6.48
CA ILE A 4 7.63 -14.57 -5.96
C ILE A 4 7.34 -15.59 -4.86
N THR A 5 7.04 -15.09 -3.67
CA THR A 5 6.73 -15.92 -2.50
C THR A 5 5.39 -15.49 -1.88
N ASN A 6 4.71 -16.41 -1.21
CA ASN A 6 3.51 -16.14 -0.42
C ASN A 6 3.77 -16.68 0.99
N GLU A 7 4.34 -15.84 1.83
CA GLU A 7 4.79 -16.19 3.18
C GLU A 7 4.67 -15.01 4.14
N CYS A 8 4.84 -15.24 5.42
CA CYS A 8 4.89 -14.19 6.42
C CYS A 8 6.08 -13.24 6.15
N ASN A 9 5.81 -11.94 6.04
CA ASN A 9 6.83 -10.94 5.75
C ASN A 9 7.91 -10.85 6.85
N MET A 10 7.56 -11.10 8.11
CA MET A 10 8.51 -11.11 9.22
C MET A 10 9.49 -12.29 9.10
N GLU A 11 8.98 -13.48 8.74
CA GLU A 11 9.81 -14.65 8.47
C GLU A 11 10.71 -14.42 7.25
N LEU A 12 10.17 -13.81 6.20
CA LEU A 12 10.95 -13.42 5.02
C LEU A 12 12.11 -12.50 5.41
N MET A 13 11.80 -11.39 6.09
CA MET A 13 12.80 -10.38 6.44
C MET A 13 13.86 -10.92 7.41
N SER A 14 13.51 -11.84 8.33
CA SER A 14 14.47 -12.43 9.28
C SER A 14 15.61 -13.19 8.63
N ARG A 15 15.42 -13.67 7.40
CA ARG A 15 16.46 -14.42 6.64
C ARG A 15 17.50 -13.52 5.97
N TYR A 16 17.25 -12.21 5.92
CA TYR A 16 18.14 -11.27 5.24
C TYR A 16 18.95 -10.45 6.25
N LYS A 17 20.20 -10.19 5.89
CA LYS A 17 21.09 -9.31 6.66
C LYS A 17 20.69 -7.83 6.49
N ASP A 18 21.25 -6.98 7.33
CA ASP A 18 21.08 -5.54 7.25
C ASP A 18 21.45 -5.00 5.87
N ASN A 19 20.63 -4.07 5.36
CA ASN A 19 20.81 -3.41 4.08
C ASN A 19 20.95 -4.36 2.88
N HIS A 20 20.31 -5.53 2.96
CA HIS A 20 20.35 -6.53 1.87
C HIS A 20 19.70 -6.01 0.59
N PHE A 21 18.56 -5.37 0.71
CA PHE A 21 17.82 -4.82 -0.43
C PHE A 21 18.21 -3.36 -0.66
N ASP A 22 18.38 -2.95 -1.93
CA ASP A 22 18.63 -1.55 -2.26
C ASP A 22 17.37 -0.69 -2.07
N LEU A 23 16.20 -1.29 -2.30
CA LEU A 23 14.90 -0.64 -2.17
C LEU A 23 13.85 -1.64 -1.75
N SER A 24 13.02 -1.25 -0.78
CA SER A 24 11.76 -1.91 -0.46
C SER A 24 10.58 -1.00 -0.80
N ILE A 25 9.61 -1.54 -1.54
CA ILE A 25 8.35 -0.86 -1.84
C ILE A 25 7.24 -1.68 -1.18
N VAL A 26 6.52 -1.09 -0.25
CA VAL A 26 5.52 -1.79 0.54
C VAL A 26 4.19 -1.04 0.57
N ASP A 27 3.10 -1.80 0.67
CA ASP A 27 1.72 -1.31 0.81
C ASP A 27 1.04 -2.13 1.91
N PRO A 28 1.38 -1.87 3.18
CA PRO A 28 0.86 -2.64 4.30
C PRO A 28 -0.60 -2.26 4.61
N PRO A 29 -1.34 -3.10 5.37
CA PRO A 29 -2.70 -2.79 5.79
C PRO A 29 -2.75 -1.49 6.60
N TYR A 30 -3.77 -0.66 6.35
CA TYR A 30 -3.89 0.68 6.96
C TYR A 30 -4.67 0.67 8.28
N GLY A 31 -5.30 -0.45 8.64
CA GLY A 31 -6.12 -0.57 9.83
C GLY A 31 -7.45 0.19 9.75
N ILE A 32 -7.95 0.45 8.55
CA ILE A 32 -9.19 1.21 8.31
C ILE A 32 -10.41 0.32 8.05
N GLY A 33 -10.23 -1.00 8.09
CA GLY A 33 -11.31 -1.96 7.87
C GLY A 33 -11.95 -1.86 6.49
N ILE A 34 -11.17 -1.64 5.44
CA ILE A 34 -11.66 -1.41 4.07
C ILE A 34 -12.54 -2.55 3.55
N ASP A 35 -12.28 -3.77 3.96
CA ASP A 35 -13.06 -4.96 3.65
C ASP A 35 -14.49 -4.88 4.21
N LYS A 36 -14.67 -4.37 5.44
CA LYS A 36 -15.98 -4.11 6.04
C LYS A 36 -16.73 -3.01 5.29
N ALA A 37 -16.04 -1.93 4.95
CA ALA A 37 -16.61 -0.82 4.19
C ALA A 37 -17.03 -1.25 2.77
N MET A 38 -16.26 -2.10 2.10
CA MET A 38 -16.62 -2.68 0.80
C MET A 38 -17.83 -3.60 0.89
N ASN A 39 -18.00 -4.32 2.00
CA ASN A 39 -19.11 -5.23 2.23
C ASN A 39 -20.39 -4.53 2.72
N ALA A 40 -20.31 -3.30 3.21
CA ALA A 40 -21.50 -2.52 3.64
C ALA A 40 -22.53 -2.29 2.51
N ASN A 41 -22.12 -2.45 1.25
CA ASN A 41 -22.98 -2.37 0.08
C ASN A 41 -23.45 -3.75 -0.43
N LYS A 42 -23.36 -4.80 0.38
CA LYS A 42 -23.87 -6.15 0.05
C LYS A 42 -25.35 -6.07 -0.36
N GLY A 43 -25.67 -6.69 -1.47
CA GLY A 43 -27.05 -6.78 -1.96
C GLY A 43 -27.50 -5.65 -2.89
N LYS A 44 -26.68 -4.61 -3.13
CA LYS A 44 -26.98 -3.63 -4.18
C LYS A 44 -26.56 -4.19 -5.55
N GLN A 45 -27.44 -4.00 -6.54
CA GLN A 45 -27.22 -4.50 -7.90
C GLN A 45 -25.86 -3.99 -8.45
N GLY A 46 -25.03 -4.91 -8.93
CA GLY A 46 -23.72 -4.58 -9.53
C GLY A 46 -22.51 -4.66 -8.60
N PHE A 47 -22.69 -4.91 -7.30
CA PHE A 47 -21.57 -5.06 -6.37
C PHE A 47 -21.20 -6.53 -6.20
N LYS A 48 -19.92 -6.87 -6.45
CA LYS A 48 -19.38 -8.21 -6.15
C LYS A 48 -19.30 -8.38 -4.63
N GLN A 49 -19.71 -9.55 -4.16
CA GLN A 49 -19.42 -9.95 -2.78
C GLN A 49 -17.94 -10.33 -2.69
N TYR A 50 -17.20 -9.68 -1.80
CA TYR A 50 -15.87 -10.10 -1.41
C TYR A 50 -15.98 -10.96 -0.14
N ARG A 51 -15.11 -11.97 -0.04
CA ARG A 51 -14.99 -12.74 1.20
C ARG A 51 -14.55 -11.76 2.31
N GLU A 52 -15.22 -11.80 3.45
CA GLU A 52 -14.76 -11.04 4.62
C GLU A 52 -13.42 -11.60 5.05
N THR A 53 -12.46 -10.72 5.10
CA THR A 53 -11.09 -11.02 5.51
C THR A 53 -10.71 -9.91 6.50
N GLU A 54 -10.15 -10.27 7.62
CA GLU A 54 -9.80 -9.31 8.68
C GLU A 54 -8.41 -8.69 8.49
N TRP A 55 -7.88 -8.76 7.26
CA TRP A 55 -6.49 -8.37 6.97
C TRP A 55 -6.20 -6.88 7.18
N ASP A 56 -7.22 -6.01 7.13
CA ASP A 56 -7.07 -4.55 7.29
C ASP A 56 -7.69 -4.05 8.60
N ASN A 57 -7.80 -4.90 9.62
CA ASN A 57 -8.30 -4.49 10.93
C ASN A 57 -7.25 -3.74 11.75
N GLU A 58 -5.97 -4.00 11.53
CA GLU A 58 -4.87 -3.44 12.29
C GLU A 58 -3.72 -3.00 11.38
N THR A 59 -3.02 -1.96 11.81
CA THR A 59 -1.76 -1.54 11.17
C THR A 59 -0.63 -2.48 11.58
N PRO A 60 0.43 -2.65 10.78
CA PRO A 60 1.61 -3.42 11.17
C PRO A 60 2.22 -2.91 12.48
N THR A 61 2.89 -3.81 13.18
CA THR A 61 3.55 -3.50 14.44
C THR A 61 4.81 -2.64 14.25
N GLN A 62 5.35 -2.10 15.33
CA GLN A 62 6.62 -1.36 15.29
C GLN A 62 7.78 -2.25 14.82
N GLU A 63 7.75 -3.55 15.18
CA GLU A 63 8.76 -4.54 14.79
C GLU A 63 8.82 -4.70 13.28
N TYR A 64 7.67 -4.69 12.59
CA TYR A 64 7.62 -4.74 11.13
C TYR A 64 8.41 -3.57 10.50
N PHE A 65 8.18 -2.35 10.97
CA PHE A 65 8.90 -1.18 10.46
C PHE A 65 10.39 -1.23 10.81
N ASN A 66 10.75 -1.71 11.99
CA ASN A 66 12.14 -1.90 12.37
C ASN A 66 12.86 -2.87 11.41
N GLU A 67 12.24 -4.01 11.12
CA GLU A 67 12.79 -5.00 10.18
C GLU A 67 12.83 -4.48 8.73
N LEU A 68 11.80 -3.76 8.29
CA LEU A 68 11.79 -3.12 6.98
C LEU A 68 12.97 -2.15 6.82
N PHE A 69 13.22 -1.33 7.82
CA PHE A 69 14.34 -0.39 7.83
C PHE A 69 15.69 -1.06 8.01
N ARG A 70 15.75 -2.21 8.70
CA ARG A 70 16.96 -2.98 8.86
C ARG A 70 17.39 -3.64 7.55
N THR A 71 16.45 -4.28 6.85
CA THR A 71 16.73 -5.11 5.69
C THR A 71 16.93 -4.33 4.40
N SER A 72 16.51 -3.07 4.33
CA SER A 72 16.57 -2.26 3.11
C SER A 72 17.22 -0.90 3.31
N LYS A 73 18.04 -0.49 2.31
CA LYS A 73 18.72 0.82 2.29
C LYS A 73 17.73 1.97 2.10
N ASN A 74 16.75 1.78 1.21
CA ASN A 74 15.73 2.77 0.89
C ASN A 74 14.34 2.15 0.97
N GLN A 75 13.33 2.97 1.27
CA GLN A 75 11.96 2.52 1.41
C GLN A 75 11.00 3.47 0.70
N ILE A 76 9.93 2.90 0.14
CA ILE A 76 8.70 3.58 -0.27
C ILE A 76 7.56 2.87 0.44
N ILE A 77 6.82 3.58 1.27
CA ILE A 77 5.76 3.04 2.13
C ILE A 77 4.45 3.71 1.76
N TRP A 78 3.59 3.02 1.00
CA TRP A 78 2.24 3.49 0.70
C TRP A 78 1.41 3.59 1.97
N GLY A 79 0.52 4.57 2.04
CA GLY A 79 -0.23 4.85 3.25
C GLY A 79 0.63 5.40 4.38
N GLY A 80 1.78 6.03 4.08
CA GLY A 80 2.71 6.55 5.10
C GLY A 80 2.07 7.49 6.12
N ASN A 81 0.96 8.15 5.74
CA ASN A 81 0.16 8.99 6.64
C ASN A 81 -0.53 8.19 7.78
N TYR A 82 -0.77 6.89 7.62
CA TYR A 82 -1.35 6.03 8.65
C TYR A 82 -0.30 5.48 9.62
N PHE A 83 0.99 5.65 9.32
CA PHE A 83 2.10 5.03 10.04
C PHE A 83 3.12 6.03 10.58
N ILE A 84 2.78 7.32 10.68
CA ILE A 84 3.70 8.40 11.10
C ILE A 84 4.29 8.11 12.48
N ASP A 85 3.49 7.60 13.39
CA ASP A 85 3.89 7.21 14.74
C ASP A 85 4.88 6.04 14.79
N LYS A 86 4.87 5.18 13.75
CA LYS A 86 5.70 3.97 13.64
C LYS A 86 6.94 4.17 12.77
N ILE A 87 6.82 4.95 11.70
CA ILE A 87 7.95 5.28 10.82
C ILE A 87 9.02 6.08 11.60
N LYS A 88 8.62 7.04 12.43
CA LYS A 88 9.50 7.84 13.33
C LYS A 88 10.73 8.46 12.64
N LYS A 89 10.74 8.51 11.32
CA LYS A 89 11.82 9.11 10.52
C LYS A 89 11.26 10.30 9.75
N PRO A 90 11.80 11.51 9.91
CA PRO A 90 11.41 12.62 9.08
C PRO A 90 11.80 12.35 7.63
N SER A 91 10.99 12.81 6.69
CA SER A 91 11.32 12.82 5.28
C SER A 91 10.73 14.04 4.61
N GLN A 92 11.44 14.58 3.65
CA GLN A 92 10.93 15.59 2.73
C GLN A 92 10.43 14.98 1.41
N CYS A 93 10.60 13.67 1.22
CA CYS A 93 10.21 12.96 0.01
C CYS A 93 8.91 12.20 0.21
N PHE A 94 7.87 12.65 -0.49
CA PHE A 94 6.61 11.92 -0.60
C PHE A 94 6.25 11.73 -2.05
N LEU A 95 5.65 10.59 -2.37
CA LEU A 95 5.02 10.34 -3.65
C LEU A 95 3.52 10.49 -3.47
N ILE A 96 2.89 11.30 -4.30
CA ILE A 96 1.45 11.55 -4.26
C ILE A 96 0.83 11.04 -5.56
N TRP A 97 -0.03 10.05 -5.43
CA TRP A 97 -0.90 9.65 -6.53
C TRP A 97 -2.19 10.45 -6.46
N ASN A 98 -2.34 11.45 -7.32
CA ASN A 98 -3.58 12.16 -7.51
C ASN A 98 -4.51 11.34 -8.41
N LYS A 99 -5.67 10.94 -7.88
CA LYS A 99 -6.64 10.09 -8.59
C LYS A 99 -7.49 10.86 -9.61
N VAL A 100 -7.25 12.17 -9.73
CA VAL A 100 -7.97 13.09 -10.64
C VAL A 100 -9.49 12.96 -10.45
N GLN A 101 -9.92 12.87 -9.21
CA GLN A 101 -11.33 12.80 -8.81
C GLN A 101 -11.59 13.80 -7.68
N ARG A 102 -12.79 14.35 -7.65
CA ARG A 102 -13.26 15.28 -6.63
C ARG A 102 -14.71 14.93 -6.28
N ASP A 103 -15.15 15.36 -5.13
CA ASP A 103 -16.55 15.22 -4.67
C ASP A 103 -16.99 13.75 -4.48
N PHE A 104 -16.05 12.85 -4.26
CA PHE A 104 -16.31 11.47 -3.88
C PHE A 104 -16.05 11.26 -2.38
N THR A 105 -16.73 10.29 -1.77
CA THR A 105 -16.47 9.87 -0.38
C THR A 105 -15.10 9.19 -0.20
N MET A 106 -14.48 8.80 -1.30
CA MET A 106 -13.15 8.18 -1.30
C MET A 106 -12.06 9.24 -1.44
N SER A 107 -10.90 8.96 -0.86
CA SER A 107 -9.73 9.83 -0.92
C SER A 107 -9.37 10.28 -2.34
N ASP A 108 -9.13 11.58 -2.52
CA ASP A 108 -8.71 12.20 -3.77
C ASP A 108 -7.31 11.79 -4.22
N ALA A 109 -6.45 11.47 -3.26
CA ALA A 109 -5.07 11.08 -3.51
C ALA A 109 -4.62 9.98 -2.54
N GLU A 110 -3.55 9.30 -2.89
CA GLU A 110 -2.81 8.42 -1.99
C GLU A 110 -1.38 8.92 -1.82
N ILE A 111 -0.82 8.70 -0.64
CA ILE A 111 0.50 9.21 -0.27
C ILE A 111 1.40 8.04 0.09
N ALA A 112 2.60 8.03 -0.47
CA ALA A 112 3.67 7.17 0.00
C ALA A 112 4.77 8.01 0.66
N TRP A 113 5.17 7.62 1.87
CA TRP A 113 6.39 8.10 2.50
C TRP A 113 7.59 7.46 1.81
N ALA A 114 8.66 8.22 1.58
CA ALA A 114 9.88 7.70 0.96
C ALA A 114 11.11 8.19 1.71
N SER A 115 12.11 7.31 1.84
CA SER A 115 13.36 7.60 2.57
C SER A 115 14.38 8.43 1.78
N PHE A 116 14.09 8.76 0.54
CA PHE A 116 15.02 9.47 -0.33
C PHE A 116 15.21 10.92 0.08
N ASP A 117 16.42 11.44 -0.10
CA ASP A 117 16.71 12.87 -0.01
C ASP A 117 16.30 13.57 -1.32
N LYS A 118 14.98 13.68 -1.54
CA LYS A 118 14.35 14.27 -2.73
C LYS A 118 13.10 15.06 -2.31
N THR A 119 12.67 15.96 -3.19
CA THR A 119 11.41 16.69 -3.01
C THR A 119 10.19 15.81 -3.30
N ILE A 120 9.03 16.26 -2.84
CA ILE A 120 7.73 15.65 -3.13
C ILE A 120 7.53 15.52 -4.65
N ARG A 121 6.97 14.40 -5.08
CA ARG A 121 6.55 14.15 -6.46
C ARG A 121 5.07 13.80 -6.50
N CYS A 122 4.36 14.40 -7.44
CA CYS A 122 2.96 14.11 -7.70
C CYS A 122 2.80 13.57 -9.12
N PHE A 123 1.93 12.58 -9.29
CA PHE A 123 1.54 12.09 -10.61
C PHE A 123 0.02 11.93 -10.68
N ASP A 124 -0.52 12.20 -11.84
CA ASP A 124 -1.95 12.13 -12.11
C ASP A 124 -2.28 10.83 -12.83
N MET A 125 -3.17 10.03 -12.24
CA MET A 125 -3.70 8.84 -12.87
C MET A 125 -5.09 8.57 -12.33
N SER A 126 -6.12 8.65 -13.17
CA SER A 126 -7.48 8.33 -12.73
C SER A 126 -7.61 6.86 -12.35
N ARG A 127 -8.51 6.54 -11.41
CA ARG A 127 -8.79 5.15 -11.05
C ARG A 127 -9.23 4.31 -12.24
N GLY A 128 -10.00 4.91 -13.17
CA GLY A 128 -10.41 4.23 -14.40
C GLY A 128 -9.23 3.86 -15.28
N ALA A 129 -8.26 4.76 -15.45
CA ALA A 129 -7.04 4.50 -16.20
C ALA A 129 -6.18 3.41 -15.52
N ALA A 130 -6.01 3.50 -14.20
CA ALA A 130 -5.29 2.49 -13.43
C ALA A 130 -5.94 1.10 -13.52
N MET A 131 -7.28 1.05 -13.54
CA MET A 131 -8.03 -0.20 -13.75
C MET A 131 -7.98 -0.68 -15.21
N GLY A 132 -7.99 0.23 -16.17
CA GLY A 132 -8.00 -0.07 -17.61
C GLY A 132 -6.68 -0.68 -18.08
N CYS A 133 -5.55 -0.29 -17.51
CA CYS A 133 -4.25 -0.91 -17.82
C CYS A 133 -4.22 -2.42 -17.53
N ASN A 134 -5.08 -2.89 -16.64
CA ASN A 134 -5.16 -4.31 -16.23
C ASN A 134 -6.25 -5.10 -16.96
N ASN A 135 -7.05 -4.45 -17.80
CA ASN A 135 -8.30 -5.02 -18.30
C ASN A 135 -8.17 -5.78 -19.65
N ARG A 136 -6.95 -5.99 -20.12
CA ARG A 136 -6.78 -6.81 -21.34
C ARG A 136 -7.16 -8.29 -21.15
N ASN A 137 -7.26 -8.76 -19.88
CA ASN A 137 -7.58 -10.16 -19.55
C ASN A 137 -8.56 -10.33 -18.37
N GLY A 138 -9.48 -9.39 -18.15
CA GLY A 138 -10.70 -9.71 -17.37
C GLY A 138 -10.64 -9.61 -15.85
N GLY A 139 -9.97 -8.65 -15.24
CA GLY A 139 -10.25 -8.34 -13.84
C GLY A 139 -9.04 -7.96 -12.98
N LYS A 140 -9.29 -7.28 -11.87
CA LYS A 140 -8.31 -7.03 -10.82
C LYS A 140 -7.86 -8.36 -10.21
N LEU A 141 -6.56 -8.58 -10.14
CA LEU A 141 -5.99 -9.73 -9.44
C LEU A 141 -6.07 -9.57 -7.91
N HIS A 142 -6.10 -8.33 -7.40
CA HIS A 142 -6.18 -8.03 -5.98
C HIS A 142 -7.04 -6.78 -5.72
N PRO A 143 -7.81 -6.71 -4.60
CA PRO A 143 -8.66 -5.55 -4.28
C PRO A 143 -7.89 -4.23 -4.13
N THR A 144 -6.65 -4.29 -3.68
CA THR A 144 -5.76 -3.13 -3.44
C THR A 144 -4.75 -2.90 -4.56
N GLN A 145 -4.90 -3.55 -5.72
CA GLN A 145 -4.00 -3.36 -6.85
C GLN A 145 -4.03 -1.90 -7.33
N LYS A 146 -2.88 -1.26 -7.25
CA LYS A 146 -2.60 0.11 -7.66
C LYS A 146 -1.78 0.15 -8.94
#